data_c688d0e8ed9bf561b8cc86fd3bb3097d
#
_entry.id   c688d0e8ed9bf561b8cc86fd3bb3097d
#
_cell.length_a   1.000
_cell.length_b   1.000
_cell.length_c   1.000
_cell.angle_alpha   90.00
_cell.angle_beta   90.00
_cell.angle_gamma   90.00
#
_symmetry.space_group_name_H-M   'P 1'
#
loop_
_entity.id
_entity.type
_entity.pdbx_description
1 polymer ?
#
loop_
_entity_poly.entity_id
_entity_poly.type
_entity_poly.pdbx_seq_one_letter_code
_entity_poly.pdbx_strand_id
1 'polypeptide(L)'
;MTASPPVPRPPLTAIPADITCLADYERHAAGHLPEASRHHVDSGTGEGLTLHDNRAAFGRIRLAPRALADLRQGSTRTLLLGQWHESPILLAPVAFHRLAHSGGECETARAAAALQVGMAVSTLSSQPLEDIAAASRAASAELHRAPAPLWFQLYFQRDREHSLALVRRAQAAGYQAVVVTVDASVKRSGFPLPQGVEAVSYTHLTLPTTPYV
;
A
#
# COMPACT_ATOMS: atom_id res chain seq x y z
N MET A 1 12.07 35.49 10.56
CA MET A 1 11.78 34.46 11.59
C MET A 1 10.89 33.43 10.93
N THR A 2 11.47 32.30 10.54
CA THR A 2 10.70 31.18 9.99
C THR A 2 10.03 30.46 11.17
N ALA A 3 8.70 30.49 11.19
CA ALA A 3 7.96 29.74 12.20
C ALA A 3 8.33 28.23 12.10
N SER A 4 8.56 27.60 13.24
CA SER A 4 8.77 26.15 13.25
C SER A 4 7.56 25.45 12.62
N PRO A 5 7.76 24.39 11.81
CA PRO A 5 6.64 23.69 11.22
C PRO A 5 5.71 23.16 12.33
N PRO A 6 4.40 23.15 12.11
CA PRO A 6 3.45 22.66 13.09
C PRO A 6 3.71 21.20 13.44
N VAL A 7 3.63 20.86 14.73
CA VAL A 7 3.76 19.47 15.19
C VAL A 7 2.54 18.67 14.72
N PRO A 8 2.72 17.50 14.08
CA PRO A 8 1.60 16.67 13.67
C PRO A 8 0.73 16.26 14.86
N ARG A 9 -0.59 16.20 14.65
CA ARG A 9 -1.52 15.67 15.64
C ARG A 9 -1.31 14.17 15.84
N PRO A 10 -1.59 13.61 17.01
CA PRO A 10 -1.52 12.18 17.24
C PRO A 10 -2.51 11.41 16.34
N PRO A 11 -2.27 10.11 16.08
CA PRO A 11 -3.22 9.26 15.36
C PRO A 11 -4.61 9.31 16.01
N LEU A 12 -5.64 9.24 15.18
CA LEU A 12 -7.02 9.19 15.64
C LEU A 12 -7.31 7.81 16.26
N THR A 13 -8.01 7.80 17.38
CA THR A 13 -8.44 6.56 18.07
C THR A 13 -9.81 6.07 17.58
N ALA A 14 -10.55 6.91 16.88
CA ALA A 14 -11.83 6.59 16.24
C ALA A 14 -11.99 7.39 14.95
N ILE A 15 -12.80 6.90 14.04
CA ILE A 15 -13.13 7.61 12.80
C ILE A 15 -14.07 8.78 13.16
N PRO A 16 -13.71 10.04 12.88
CA PRO A 16 -14.58 11.19 13.06
C PRO A 16 -15.89 11.07 12.28
N ALA A 17 -16.98 11.58 12.84
CA ALA A 17 -18.31 11.49 12.25
C ALA A 17 -18.45 12.27 10.93
N ASP A 18 -17.58 13.22 10.66
CA ASP A 18 -17.53 14.02 9.43
C ASP A 18 -16.73 13.33 8.30
N ILE A 19 -16.16 12.16 8.55
CA ILE A 19 -15.54 11.32 7.50
C ILE A 19 -16.63 10.42 6.90
N THR A 20 -17.07 10.76 5.69
CA THR A 20 -18.12 10.05 4.96
C THR A 20 -17.61 9.43 3.65
N CYS A 21 -16.46 9.87 3.15
CA CYS A 21 -15.83 9.37 1.94
C CYS A 21 -14.29 9.45 2.01
N LEU A 22 -13.59 8.87 1.04
CA LEU A 22 -12.12 8.85 1.03
C LEU A 22 -11.49 10.25 0.97
N ALA A 23 -12.14 11.21 0.30
CA ALA A 23 -11.64 12.59 0.24
C ALA A 23 -11.64 13.28 1.61
N ASP A 24 -12.47 12.83 2.53
CA ASP A 24 -12.52 13.37 3.90
C ASP A 24 -11.26 12.95 4.68
N TYR A 25 -10.77 11.72 4.48
CA TYR A 25 -9.49 11.29 5.06
C TYR A 25 -8.32 12.16 4.60
N GLU A 26 -8.28 12.56 3.32
CA GLU A 26 -7.24 13.45 2.79
C GLU A 26 -7.23 14.79 3.54
N ARG A 27 -8.41 15.38 3.82
CA ARG A 27 -8.51 16.62 4.60
C ARG A 27 -8.01 16.46 6.05
N HIS A 28 -8.36 15.33 6.68
CA HIS A 28 -7.90 15.03 8.04
C HIS A 28 -6.39 14.75 8.08
N ALA A 29 -5.87 14.02 7.11
CA ALA A 29 -4.46 13.64 7.04
C ALA A 29 -3.53 14.85 7.08
N ALA A 30 -3.93 15.98 6.51
CA ALA A 30 -3.14 17.21 6.50
C ALA A 30 -2.71 17.70 7.90
N GLY A 31 -3.50 17.38 8.94
CA GLY A 31 -3.18 17.74 10.33
C GLY A 31 -2.39 16.68 11.09
N HIS A 32 -2.29 15.45 10.55
CA HIS A 32 -1.70 14.30 11.24
C HIS A 32 -0.36 13.85 10.64
N LEU A 33 -0.06 14.27 9.40
CA LEU A 33 1.18 13.92 8.72
C LEU A 33 2.22 15.05 8.86
N PRO A 34 3.51 14.70 9.05
CA PRO A 34 4.60 15.65 8.88
C PRO A 34 4.53 16.28 7.47
N GLU A 35 4.89 17.56 7.35
CA GLU A 35 4.85 18.28 6.08
C GLU A 35 5.65 17.56 4.97
N ALA A 36 6.83 17.04 5.30
CA ALA A 36 7.67 16.28 4.35
C ALA A 36 6.99 14.99 3.87
N SER A 37 6.32 14.26 4.78
CA SER A 37 5.56 13.04 4.42
C SER A 37 4.37 13.38 3.53
N ARG A 38 3.62 14.42 3.90
CA ARG A 38 2.49 14.89 3.10
C ARG A 38 2.94 15.33 1.70
N HIS A 39 4.00 16.12 1.62
CA HIS A 39 4.54 16.55 0.34
C HIS A 39 4.98 15.36 -0.53
N HIS A 40 5.63 14.35 0.06
CA HIS A 40 6.01 13.13 -0.66
C HIS A 40 4.81 12.37 -1.23
N VAL A 41 3.71 12.30 -0.47
CA VAL A 41 2.47 11.59 -0.88
C VAL A 41 1.68 12.40 -1.92
N ASP A 42 1.57 13.72 -1.73
CA ASP A 42 0.68 14.58 -2.53
C ASP A 42 1.35 15.06 -3.83
N SER A 43 2.69 15.02 -3.91
CA SER A 43 3.40 15.55 -5.08
C SER A 43 3.33 14.61 -6.28
N GLY A 44 3.14 15.20 -7.46
CA GLY A 44 3.30 14.54 -8.75
C GLY A 44 4.68 14.82 -9.37
N THR A 45 4.97 14.15 -10.48
CA THR A 45 6.19 14.39 -11.27
C THR A 45 5.97 15.56 -12.22
N GLY A 46 6.98 16.42 -12.37
CA GLY A 46 6.94 17.59 -13.24
C GLY A 46 5.81 18.56 -12.85
N GLU A 47 5.00 18.93 -13.81
CA GLU A 47 3.84 19.83 -13.60
C GLU A 47 2.60 19.13 -13.01
N GLY A 48 2.69 17.84 -12.68
CA GLY A 48 1.59 17.09 -12.09
C GLY A 48 0.44 16.76 -13.05
N LEU A 49 0.64 16.84 -14.35
CA LEU A 49 -0.41 16.60 -15.35
C LEU A 49 -1.06 15.21 -15.18
N THR A 50 -0.24 14.17 -15.04
CA THR A 50 -0.74 12.81 -14.84
C THR A 50 -1.49 12.66 -13.50
N LEU A 51 -1.02 13.32 -12.45
CA LEU A 51 -1.70 13.34 -11.15
C LEU A 51 -3.12 13.90 -11.27
N HIS A 52 -3.27 15.03 -11.98
CA HIS A 52 -4.58 15.65 -12.22
C HIS A 52 -5.46 14.81 -13.15
N ASP A 53 -4.88 14.26 -14.22
CA ASP A 53 -5.65 13.46 -15.18
C ASP A 53 -6.15 12.13 -14.57
N ASN A 54 -5.37 11.50 -13.71
CA ASN A 54 -5.79 10.30 -12.98
C ASN A 54 -7.09 10.54 -12.18
N ARG A 55 -7.24 11.68 -11.52
CA ARG A 55 -8.48 12.05 -10.84
C ARG A 55 -9.60 12.40 -11.82
N ALA A 56 -9.30 13.21 -12.82
CA ALA A 56 -10.28 13.66 -13.82
C ALA A 56 -10.86 12.50 -14.65
N ALA A 57 -10.07 11.44 -14.86
CA ALA A 57 -10.48 10.25 -15.62
C ALA A 57 -11.73 9.59 -15.04
N PHE A 58 -11.86 9.49 -13.72
CA PHE A 58 -13.07 8.92 -13.08
C PHE A 58 -14.33 9.73 -13.40
N GLY A 59 -14.22 11.06 -13.52
CA GLY A 59 -15.34 11.91 -13.92
C GLY A 59 -15.82 11.71 -15.37
N ARG A 60 -14.95 11.15 -16.22
CA ARG A 60 -15.30 10.85 -17.64
C ARG A 60 -15.96 9.49 -17.83
N ILE A 61 -15.78 8.57 -16.87
CA ILE A 61 -16.35 7.22 -16.93
C ILE A 61 -17.79 7.25 -16.42
N ARG A 62 -18.70 6.62 -17.15
CA ARG A 62 -20.12 6.50 -16.78
C ARG A 62 -20.47 5.04 -16.58
N LEU A 63 -21.25 4.77 -15.55
CA LEU A 63 -21.85 3.46 -15.33
C LEU A 63 -23.19 3.41 -16.04
N ALA A 64 -23.45 2.34 -16.81
CA ALA A 64 -24.74 2.06 -17.43
C ALA A 64 -25.47 0.96 -16.61
N PRO A 65 -26.29 1.32 -15.63
CA PRO A 65 -26.96 0.34 -14.79
C PRO A 65 -28.03 -0.43 -15.60
N ARG A 66 -28.20 -1.70 -15.26
CA ARG A 66 -29.30 -2.51 -15.79
C ARG A 66 -30.47 -2.46 -14.79
N ALA A 67 -31.50 -1.73 -15.12
CA ALA A 67 -32.74 -1.74 -14.32
C ALA A 67 -33.40 -3.12 -14.35
N LEU A 68 -34.03 -3.50 -13.25
CA LEU A 68 -34.78 -4.77 -13.10
C LEU A 68 -33.97 -6.05 -13.33
N ALA A 69 -32.63 -5.99 -13.23
CA ALA A 69 -31.82 -7.18 -13.26
C ALA A 69 -32.05 -8.03 -12.00
N ASP A 70 -32.16 -9.36 -12.17
CA ASP A 70 -32.25 -10.27 -11.04
C ASP A 70 -30.88 -10.39 -10.36
N LEU A 71 -30.73 -9.83 -9.16
CA LEU A 71 -29.51 -9.83 -8.38
C LEU A 71 -29.55 -10.80 -7.19
N ARG A 72 -30.56 -11.68 -7.08
CA ARG A 72 -30.73 -12.59 -5.93
C ARG A 72 -29.54 -13.53 -5.71
N GLN A 73 -28.78 -13.84 -6.76
CA GLN A 73 -27.57 -14.64 -6.71
C GLN A 73 -26.30 -13.82 -7.04
N GLY A 74 -26.43 -12.49 -7.00
CA GLY A 74 -25.28 -11.61 -7.23
C GLY A 74 -24.18 -11.81 -6.19
N SER A 75 -22.94 -11.85 -6.65
CA SER A 75 -21.76 -12.00 -5.79
C SER A 75 -20.63 -11.14 -6.33
N THR A 76 -19.84 -10.57 -5.42
CA THR A 76 -18.57 -9.89 -5.75
C THR A 76 -17.38 -10.83 -5.72
N ARG A 77 -17.56 -12.09 -5.32
CA ARG A 77 -16.48 -13.08 -5.28
C ARG A 77 -15.88 -13.28 -6.66
N THR A 78 -14.57 -13.34 -6.73
CA THR A 78 -13.85 -13.55 -7.98
C THR A 78 -12.69 -14.53 -7.79
N LEU A 79 -12.37 -15.27 -8.85
CA LEU A 79 -11.24 -16.19 -8.88
C LEU A 79 -10.05 -15.50 -9.53
N LEU A 80 -8.98 -15.26 -8.76
CA LEU A 80 -7.72 -14.68 -9.25
C LEU A 80 -6.56 -15.61 -8.92
N LEU A 81 -5.76 -15.94 -9.92
CA LEU A 81 -4.58 -16.82 -9.79
C LEU A 81 -4.88 -18.14 -9.05
N GLY A 82 -6.04 -18.73 -9.32
CA GLY A 82 -6.48 -19.98 -8.70
C GLY A 82 -7.03 -19.86 -7.27
N GLN A 83 -7.20 -18.62 -6.77
CA GLN A 83 -7.72 -18.36 -5.42
C GLN A 83 -9.01 -17.54 -5.45
N TRP A 84 -9.93 -17.86 -4.55
CA TRP A 84 -11.15 -17.12 -4.36
C TRP A 84 -10.91 -15.89 -3.50
N HIS A 85 -11.35 -14.73 -3.99
CA HIS A 85 -11.39 -13.46 -3.30
C HIS A 85 -12.85 -13.08 -3.03
N GLU A 86 -13.15 -12.55 -1.86
CA GLU A 86 -14.52 -12.12 -1.50
C GLU A 86 -14.97 -10.87 -2.29
N SER A 87 -14.02 -10.12 -2.82
CA SER A 87 -14.28 -8.99 -3.71
C SER A 87 -13.19 -8.86 -4.78
N PRO A 88 -13.44 -8.20 -5.93
CA PRO A 88 -12.43 -7.94 -6.96
C PRO A 88 -11.50 -6.77 -6.60
N ILE A 89 -11.43 -6.40 -5.32
CA ILE A 89 -10.63 -5.27 -4.84
C ILE A 89 -9.40 -5.81 -4.13
N LEU A 90 -8.23 -5.29 -4.49
CA LEU A 90 -6.97 -5.53 -3.79
C LEU A 90 -6.31 -4.19 -3.48
N LEU A 91 -5.60 -4.12 -2.35
CA LEU A 91 -4.74 -2.99 -2.04
C LEU A 91 -3.48 -3.08 -2.90
N ALA A 92 -3.23 -2.01 -3.66
CA ALA A 92 -2.04 -1.90 -4.50
C ALA A 92 -0.76 -1.84 -3.64
N PRO A 93 0.40 -2.25 -4.20
CA PRO A 93 1.66 -2.08 -3.51
C PRO A 93 1.99 -0.60 -3.36
N VAL A 94 2.13 -0.16 -2.11
CA VAL A 94 2.52 1.21 -1.74
C VAL A 94 3.77 1.14 -0.88
N ALA A 95 4.73 2.02 -1.16
CA ALA A 95 5.97 2.11 -0.40
C ALA A 95 5.77 2.86 0.92
N PHE A 96 6.54 2.50 1.93
CA PHE A 96 6.77 3.31 3.12
C PHE A 96 5.50 3.74 3.88
N HIS A 97 4.63 2.81 4.25
CA HIS A 97 3.41 3.15 5.01
C HIS A 97 3.70 3.86 6.35
N ARG A 98 4.91 3.69 6.91
CA ARG A 98 5.33 4.42 8.12
C ARG A 98 5.48 5.93 7.90
N LEU A 99 5.46 6.42 6.66
CA LEU A 99 5.29 7.85 6.39
C LEU A 99 3.95 8.39 6.87
N ALA A 100 2.91 7.55 6.83
CA ALA A 100 1.55 7.92 7.19
C ALA A 100 1.17 7.50 8.60
N HIS A 101 1.63 6.33 9.07
CA HIS A 101 1.26 5.78 10.36
C HIS A 101 2.40 4.93 10.94
N SER A 102 2.68 5.05 12.23
CA SER A 102 3.77 4.35 12.92
C SER A 102 3.66 2.82 12.82
N GLY A 103 2.45 2.28 12.79
CA GLY A 103 2.17 0.86 12.59
C GLY A 103 2.38 0.35 11.16
N GLY A 104 2.52 1.26 10.19
CA GLY A 104 2.93 0.95 8.81
C GLY A 104 2.09 -0.13 8.12
N GLU A 105 2.77 -0.98 7.35
CA GLU A 105 2.15 -2.05 6.55
C GLU A 105 1.45 -3.12 7.41
N CYS A 106 1.88 -3.33 8.66
CA CYS A 106 1.23 -4.28 9.56
C CYS A 106 -0.22 -3.85 9.88
N GLU A 107 -0.47 -2.55 10.10
CA GLU A 107 -1.84 -2.06 10.32
C GLU A 107 -2.68 -2.15 9.05
N THR A 108 -2.09 -1.86 7.91
CA THR A 108 -2.78 -2.04 6.62
C THR A 108 -3.14 -3.50 6.37
N ALA A 109 -2.23 -4.42 6.68
CA ALA A 109 -2.47 -5.86 6.53
C ALA A 109 -3.55 -6.38 7.49
N ARG A 110 -3.61 -5.85 8.72
CA ARG A 110 -4.70 -6.15 9.67
C ARG A 110 -6.05 -5.68 9.15
N ALA A 111 -6.11 -4.44 8.65
CA ALA A 111 -7.33 -3.88 8.07
C ALA A 111 -7.78 -4.68 6.83
N ALA A 112 -6.86 -5.03 5.94
CA ALA A 112 -7.12 -5.87 4.78
C ALA A 112 -7.69 -7.24 5.19
N ALA A 113 -7.08 -7.88 6.19
CA ALA A 113 -7.55 -9.16 6.74
C ALA A 113 -8.95 -9.05 7.34
N ALA A 114 -9.21 -7.98 8.11
CA ALA A 114 -10.53 -7.73 8.72
C ALA A 114 -11.65 -7.58 7.67
N LEU A 115 -11.33 -7.01 6.51
CA LEU A 115 -12.27 -6.81 5.41
C LEU A 115 -12.23 -7.93 4.36
N GLN A 116 -11.37 -8.94 4.54
CA GLN A 116 -11.14 -10.02 3.56
C GLN A 116 -10.75 -9.49 2.17
N VAL A 117 -9.96 -8.43 2.15
CA VAL A 117 -9.42 -7.81 0.93
C VAL A 117 -7.97 -8.27 0.76
N GLY A 118 -7.58 -8.62 -0.47
CA GLY A 118 -6.19 -8.95 -0.78
C GLY A 118 -5.28 -7.71 -0.72
N MET A 119 -4.01 -7.93 -0.37
CA MET A 119 -3.01 -6.86 -0.31
C MET A 119 -1.73 -7.28 -1.05
N ALA A 120 -1.25 -6.41 -1.93
CA ALA A 120 0.10 -6.53 -2.49
C ALA A 120 1.08 -5.70 -1.67
N VAL A 121 2.10 -6.36 -1.10
CA VAL A 121 3.13 -5.71 -0.28
C VAL A 121 4.29 -5.30 -1.16
N SER A 122 4.73 -4.06 -1.05
CA SER A 122 5.83 -3.50 -1.84
C SER A 122 7.20 -4.06 -1.41
N THR A 123 8.13 -4.20 -2.37
CA THR A 123 9.56 -4.35 -2.07
C THR A 123 10.07 -3.22 -1.15
N LEU A 124 9.49 -2.02 -1.29
CA LEU A 124 9.85 -0.83 -0.51
C LEU A 124 9.00 -0.70 0.77
N SER A 125 8.51 -1.80 1.33
CA SER A 125 7.82 -1.74 2.61
C SER A 125 8.74 -1.28 3.74
N SER A 126 8.17 -0.54 4.69
CA SER A 126 8.87 -0.05 5.89
C SER A 126 8.89 -1.05 7.04
N GLN A 127 8.39 -2.27 6.80
CA GLN A 127 8.39 -3.38 7.76
C GLN A 127 8.78 -4.70 7.08
N PRO A 128 9.33 -5.68 7.82
CA PRO A 128 9.69 -6.98 7.27
C PRO A 128 8.48 -7.72 6.70
N LEU A 129 8.67 -8.44 5.59
CA LEU A 129 7.62 -9.22 4.93
C LEU A 129 6.98 -10.24 5.89
N GLU A 130 7.80 -10.82 6.74
CA GLU A 130 7.41 -11.83 7.73
C GLU A 130 6.46 -11.25 8.78
N ASP A 131 6.75 -10.04 9.28
CA ASP A 131 5.93 -9.34 10.28
C ASP A 131 4.58 -8.92 9.71
N ILE A 132 4.57 -8.43 8.46
CA ILE A 132 3.34 -8.06 7.74
C ILE A 132 2.45 -9.29 7.56
N ALA A 133 3.03 -10.42 7.14
CA ALA A 133 2.29 -11.67 6.98
C ALA A 133 1.79 -12.22 8.33
N ALA A 134 2.58 -12.10 9.39
CA ALA A 134 2.17 -12.49 10.74
C ALA A 134 1.00 -11.61 11.24
N ALA A 135 1.06 -10.30 11.04
CA ALA A 135 -0.01 -9.37 11.41
C ALA A 135 -1.33 -9.68 10.71
N SER A 136 -1.28 -9.98 9.40
CA SER A 136 -2.45 -10.39 8.62
C SER A 136 -3.07 -11.70 9.13
N ARG A 137 -2.23 -12.72 9.39
CA ARG A 137 -2.70 -14.01 9.91
C ARG A 137 -3.31 -13.86 11.31
N ALA A 138 -2.68 -13.10 12.20
CA ALA A 138 -3.19 -12.86 13.54
C ALA A 138 -4.57 -12.21 13.50
N ALA A 139 -4.75 -11.15 12.70
CA ALA A 139 -6.05 -10.49 12.56
C ALA A 139 -7.13 -11.42 11.99
N SER A 140 -6.78 -12.26 11.00
CA SER A 140 -7.71 -13.25 10.46
C SER A 140 -8.14 -14.28 11.53
N ALA A 141 -7.18 -14.76 12.33
CA ALA A 141 -7.44 -15.70 13.41
C ALA A 141 -8.32 -15.11 14.52
N GLU A 142 -8.05 -13.88 14.95
CA GLU A 142 -8.85 -13.15 15.93
C GLU A 142 -10.32 -13.00 15.49
N LEU A 143 -10.55 -12.83 14.18
CA LEU A 143 -11.87 -12.70 13.59
C LEU A 143 -12.49 -14.03 13.15
N HIS A 144 -11.83 -15.16 13.43
CA HIS A 144 -12.25 -16.49 12.99
C HIS A 144 -12.50 -16.59 11.48
N ARG A 145 -11.63 -15.96 10.67
CA ARG A 145 -11.71 -15.92 9.21
C ARG A 145 -10.52 -16.64 8.58
N ALA A 146 -10.69 -17.03 7.32
CA ALA A 146 -9.57 -17.50 6.51
C ALA A 146 -8.53 -16.40 6.34
N PRO A 147 -7.22 -16.72 6.21
CA PRO A 147 -6.19 -15.75 5.92
C PRO A 147 -6.51 -14.97 4.65
N ALA A 148 -6.45 -13.63 4.72
CA ALA A 148 -6.61 -12.78 3.55
C ALA A 148 -5.44 -12.97 2.57
N PRO A 149 -5.68 -12.90 1.25
CA PRO A 149 -4.62 -13.07 0.25
C PRO A 149 -3.54 -12.00 0.38
N LEU A 150 -2.27 -12.43 0.45
CA LEU A 150 -1.11 -11.55 0.39
C LEU A 150 -0.28 -11.86 -0.85
N TRP A 151 0.05 -10.82 -1.62
CA TRP A 151 0.93 -10.86 -2.77
C TRP A 151 2.16 -10.02 -2.49
N PHE A 152 3.28 -10.36 -3.10
CA PHE A 152 4.54 -9.62 -2.96
C PHE A 152 4.87 -8.92 -4.29
N GLN A 153 5.02 -7.59 -4.27
CA GLN A 153 5.49 -6.84 -5.42
C GLN A 153 7.02 -6.77 -5.39
N LEU A 154 7.65 -7.20 -6.47
CA LEU A 154 9.10 -7.25 -6.66
C LEU A 154 9.57 -6.16 -7.62
N TYR A 155 10.49 -5.31 -7.15
CA TYR A 155 11.44 -4.63 -8.01
C TYR A 155 12.68 -5.50 -8.15
N PHE A 156 13.15 -5.73 -9.36
CA PHE A 156 14.41 -6.43 -9.58
C PHE A 156 15.55 -5.71 -8.87
N GLN A 157 16.31 -6.48 -8.12
CA GLN A 157 17.54 -6.01 -7.51
C GLN A 157 18.68 -6.11 -8.52
N ARG A 158 19.76 -5.34 -8.30
CA ARG A 158 20.94 -5.38 -9.17
C ARG A 158 21.50 -6.78 -9.31
N ASP A 159 21.51 -7.54 -8.22
CA ASP A 159 21.91 -8.94 -8.19
C ASP A 159 20.67 -9.84 -8.26
N ARG A 160 20.71 -10.81 -9.18
CA ARG A 160 19.65 -11.80 -9.36
C ARG A 160 19.40 -12.62 -8.10
N GLU A 161 20.48 -13.01 -7.38
CA GLU A 161 20.32 -13.81 -6.16
C GLU A 161 19.59 -13.05 -5.06
N HIS A 162 19.79 -11.74 -4.96
CA HIS A 162 19.01 -10.91 -4.05
C HIS A 162 17.53 -10.88 -4.42
N SER A 163 17.18 -10.77 -5.71
CA SER A 163 15.79 -10.84 -6.17
C SER A 163 15.18 -12.20 -5.82
N LEU A 164 15.91 -13.29 -6.05
CA LEU A 164 15.47 -14.65 -5.71
C LEU A 164 15.33 -14.85 -4.20
N ALA A 165 16.23 -14.29 -3.41
CA ALA A 165 16.15 -14.36 -1.94
C ALA A 165 14.87 -13.67 -1.42
N LEU A 166 14.50 -12.50 -1.96
CA LEU A 166 13.24 -11.82 -1.62
C LEU A 166 12.03 -12.68 -1.96
N VAL A 167 12.02 -13.30 -3.15
CA VAL A 167 10.91 -14.19 -3.57
C VAL A 167 10.81 -15.39 -2.62
N ARG A 168 11.93 -16.04 -2.28
CA ARG A 168 11.96 -17.18 -1.35
C ARG A 168 11.44 -16.80 0.04
N ARG A 169 11.83 -15.60 0.54
CA ARG A 169 11.32 -15.08 1.82
C ARG A 169 9.82 -14.84 1.77
N ALA A 170 9.32 -14.18 0.72
CA ALA A 170 7.90 -13.97 0.53
C ALA A 170 7.14 -15.31 0.48
N GLN A 171 7.64 -16.29 -0.28
CA GLN A 171 7.06 -17.63 -0.34
C GLN A 171 7.04 -18.31 1.03
N ALA A 172 8.14 -18.29 1.77
CA ALA A 172 8.24 -18.86 3.11
C ALA A 172 7.31 -18.17 4.12
N ALA A 173 7.08 -16.86 3.97
CA ALA A 173 6.15 -16.09 4.79
C ALA A 173 4.66 -16.34 4.41
N GLY A 174 4.38 -17.08 3.32
CA GLY A 174 3.02 -17.43 2.90
C GLY A 174 2.38 -16.46 1.91
N TYR A 175 3.17 -15.63 1.22
CA TYR A 175 2.69 -14.85 0.09
C TYR A 175 2.34 -15.76 -1.08
N GLN A 176 1.22 -15.51 -1.72
CA GLN A 176 0.59 -16.43 -2.66
C GLN A 176 0.91 -16.11 -4.12
N ALA A 177 1.35 -14.87 -4.41
CA ALA A 177 1.74 -14.44 -5.74
C ALA A 177 2.88 -13.42 -5.67
N VAL A 178 3.62 -13.32 -6.77
CA VAL A 178 4.63 -12.29 -6.99
C VAL A 178 4.17 -11.39 -8.13
N VAL A 179 4.16 -10.09 -7.89
CA VAL A 179 3.86 -9.04 -8.87
C VAL A 179 5.17 -8.40 -9.29
N VAL A 180 5.62 -8.63 -10.50
CA VAL A 180 6.88 -8.08 -11.00
C VAL A 180 6.65 -6.74 -11.66
N THR A 181 7.30 -5.68 -11.15
CA THR A 181 7.30 -4.36 -11.78
C THR A 181 8.46 -4.26 -12.77
N VAL A 182 8.16 -4.03 -14.04
CA VAL A 182 9.13 -4.12 -15.16
C VAL A 182 9.48 -2.77 -15.80
N ASP A 183 8.79 -1.70 -15.42
CA ASP A 183 8.90 -0.36 -16.02
C ASP A 183 9.60 0.68 -15.11
N ALA A 184 10.00 0.29 -13.90
CA ALA A 184 10.65 1.19 -12.94
C ALA A 184 12.18 1.19 -13.10
N SER A 185 12.68 1.54 -14.26
CA SER A 185 14.13 1.53 -14.55
C SER A 185 14.88 2.74 -13.99
N VAL A 186 14.23 3.88 -13.79
CA VAL A 186 14.85 5.11 -13.25
C VAL A 186 13.87 5.85 -12.36
N LYS A 187 14.22 5.99 -11.08
CA LYS A 187 13.43 6.79 -10.14
C LYS A 187 13.96 8.24 -10.14
N ARG A 188 13.19 9.16 -10.68
CA ARG A 188 13.44 10.61 -10.60
C ARG A 188 12.49 11.26 -9.58
N SER A 189 12.59 10.91 -8.30
CA SER A 189 11.91 11.69 -7.26
C SER A 189 12.93 12.56 -6.56
N GLY A 190 12.71 13.88 -6.57
CA GLY A 190 13.63 14.87 -5.98
C GLY A 190 13.51 15.01 -4.46
N PHE A 191 12.73 14.17 -3.78
CA PHE A 191 12.51 14.31 -2.35
C PHE A 191 13.18 13.20 -1.56
N PRO A 192 14.07 13.55 -0.61
CA PRO A 192 14.60 12.60 0.34
C PRO A 192 13.45 12.08 1.24
N LEU A 193 13.52 10.81 1.61
CA LEU A 193 12.62 10.26 2.62
C LEU A 193 12.88 10.95 3.97
N PRO A 194 11.85 11.17 4.80
CA PRO A 194 12.03 11.65 6.16
C PRO A 194 12.96 10.72 6.97
N GLN A 195 13.67 11.30 7.95
CA GLN A 195 14.55 10.51 8.82
C GLN A 195 13.80 9.35 9.49
N GLY A 196 14.42 8.18 9.52
CA GLY A 196 13.87 6.99 10.15
C GLY A 196 12.84 6.22 9.30
N VAL A 197 12.63 6.61 8.05
CA VAL A 197 11.82 5.86 7.10
C VAL A 197 12.72 5.20 6.07
N GLU A 198 12.78 3.88 6.14
CA GLU A 198 13.61 3.04 5.28
C GLU A 198 12.78 1.89 4.69
N ALA A 199 13.21 1.38 3.55
CA ALA A 199 12.67 0.14 3.00
C ALA A 199 13.33 -1.05 3.71
N VAL A 200 12.60 -1.72 4.58
CA VAL A 200 13.13 -2.76 5.48
C VAL A 200 13.10 -4.15 4.85
N SER A 201 12.24 -4.39 3.86
CA SER A 201 12.09 -5.72 3.26
C SER A 201 13.36 -6.28 2.63
N TYR A 202 14.32 -5.44 2.23
CA TYR A 202 15.60 -5.86 1.67
C TYR A 202 16.84 -5.38 2.46
N THR A 203 16.69 -4.70 3.60
CA THR A 203 17.81 -4.19 4.39
C THR A 203 18.71 -5.28 4.98
N HIS A 204 18.26 -6.52 5.06
CA HIS A 204 19.09 -7.67 5.44
C HIS A 204 19.95 -8.22 4.31
N LEU A 205 19.74 -7.74 3.10
CA LEU A 205 20.59 -8.00 1.96
C LEU A 205 21.53 -6.79 1.89
N THR A 206 22.79 -6.96 2.24
CA THR A 206 23.80 -5.91 2.18
C THR A 206 23.93 -5.37 0.75
N LEU A 207 23.04 -4.46 0.38
CA LEU A 207 23.09 -3.77 -0.90
C LEU A 207 23.90 -2.50 -0.73
N PRO A 208 24.90 -2.24 -1.58
CA PRO A 208 25.48 -0.91 -1.66
C PRO A 208 24.37 0.08 -2.02
N THR A 209 24.16 1.07 -1.16
CA THR A 209 23.23 2.19 -1.37
C THR A 209 23.80 3.14 -2.43
N THR A 210 24.04 2.66 -3.63
CA THR A 210 24.34 3.53 -4.76
C THR A 210 23.02 3.87 -5.43
N PRO A 211 22.60 5.15 -5.45
CA PRO A 211 21.47 5.55 -6.27
C PRO A 211 21.79 5.19 -7.71
N TYR A 212 20.84 4.57 -8.39
CA TYR A 212 20.95 4.36 -9.83
C TYR A 212 21.05 5.72 -10.53
N VAL A 213 22.18 5.96 -11.18
CA VAL A 213 22.38 7.05 -12.12
C VAL A 213 21.86 6.63 -13.48
#